data_1da2b8fec26b77e64cd85722c01d2379
#
_entry.id   1da2b8fec26b77e64cd85722c01d2379
#
_cell.length_a   1.000
_cell.length_b   1.000
_cell.length_c   1.000
_cell.angle_alpha   90.00
_cell.angle_beta   90.00
_cell.angle_gamma   90.00
#
_symmetry.space_group_name_H-M   'P 1'
#
loop_
_entity.id
_entity.type
_entity.pdbx_description
1 polymer ?
#
loop_
_entity_poly.entity_id
_entity_poly.type
_entity_poly.pdbx_seq_one_letter_code
_entity_poly.pdbx_strand_id
1 'polypeptide(L)'
;MPSKGSFQWNAVRFSNKVFCVTHAIKNSMDWDYLIWLDADTYTFRPMPASFLEKLLPEDSLVTYLGRGDKDPECGFVGYNLRHPEIQNLNDEWEDLYINDGIFKITSGWTDCSSLIHLTKKYQKHKGVTVNDIGHASDVKGHHVFINSVLGLYMDHFKGNRKESGTSWKKDFWPQSHKETKNISQLDYWKQIK
;
A
#
# COMPACT_ATOMS: atom_id res chain seq x y z
N MET A 1 21.33 6.10 14.33
CA MET A 1 21.24 6.13 12.85
C MET A 1 21.32 4.70 12.34
N PRO A 2 20.47 4.28 11.40
CA PRO A 2 20.58 2.96 10.80
C PRO A 2 21.95 2.84 10.11
N SER A 3 22.48 1.63 10.03
CA SER A 3 23.74 1.37 9.33
C SER A 3 23.66 1.83 7.88
N LYS A 4 24.64 2.59 7.42
CA LYS A 4 24.80 2.95 6.00
C LYS A 4 24.71 1.65 5.19
N GLY A 5 23.68 1.50 4.36
CA GLY A 5 23.47 0.32 3.51
C GLY A 5 22.22 -0.51 3.81
N SER A 6 21.43 -0.18 4.84
CA SER A 6 20.15 -0.86 5.00
C SER A 6 19.17 -0.45 3.89
N PHE A 7 18.37 -1.40 3.44
CA PHE A 7 17.37 -1.24 2.38
C PHE A 7 16.49 0.02 2.53
N GLN A 8 16.07 0.34 3.75
CA GLN A 8 15.16 1.45 4.05
C GLN A 8 15.74 2.85 3.75
N TRP A 9 17.04 2.97 3.53
CA TRP A 9 17.76 4.22 3.36
C TRP A 9 18.31 4.40 1.94
N ASN A 10 17.77 3.66 0.97
CA ASN A 10 18.14 3.77 -0.43
C ASN A 10 17.12 4.64 -1.20
N ALA A 11 17.22 5.97 -1.05
CA ALA A 11 16.31 6.92 -1.70
C ALA A 11 16.28 6.75 -3.22
N VAL A 12 17.42 6.53 -3.86
CA VAL A 12 17.52 6.35 -5.33
C VAL A 12 16.70 5.15 -5.80
N ARG A 13 16.75 4.03 -5.07
CA ARG A 13 15.95 2.85 -5.43
C ARG A 13 14.45 3.14 -5.36
N PHE A 14 14.02 3.81 -4.30
CA PHE A 14 12.59 4.05 -4.06
C PHE A 14 12.04 5.22 -4.86
N SER A 15 12.88 6.18 -5.30
CA SER A 15 12.47 7.25 -6.18
C SER A 15 11.88 6.75 -7.49
N ASN A 16 12.35 5.61 -8.02
CA ASN A 16 11.81 5.03 -9.26
C ASN A 16 10.29 4.80 -9.18
N LYS A 17 9.81 4.21 -8.07
CA LYS A 17 8.37 4.01 -7.88
C LYS A 17 7.64 5.34 -7.75
N VAL A 18 8.20 6.28 -6.97
CA VAL A 18 7.59 7.60 -6.77
C VAL A 18 7.44 8.31 -8.10
N PHE A 19 8.49 8.40 -8.90
CA PHE A 19 8.43 9.06 -10.21
C PHE A 19 7.49 8.35 -11.20
N CYS A 20 7.41 7.03 -11.18
CA CYS A 20 6.44 6.29 -11.99
C CYS A 20 5.00 6.66 -11.60
N VAL A 21 4.69 6.66 -10.30
CA VAL A 21 3.36 6.99 -9.80
C VAL A 21 3.00 8.45 -10.05
N THR A 22 3.90 9.38 -9.73
CA THR A 22 3.65 10.82 -9.91
C THR A 22 3.47 11.19 -11.37
N HIS A 23 4.26 10.58 -12.27
CA HIS A 23 4.08 10.71 -13.71
C HIS A 23 2.72 10.14 -14.17
N ALA A 24 2.35 8.96 -13.69
CA ALA A 24 1.07 8.35 -14.04
C ALA A 24 -0.12 9.20 -13.57
N ILE A 25 -0.09 9.74 -12.35
CA ILE A 25 -1.13 10.66 -11.86
C ILE A 25 -1.27 11.87 -12.79
N LYS A 26 -0.16 12.54 -13.14
CA LYS A 26 -0.17 13.73 -14.02
C LYS A 26 -0.79 13.45 -15.40
N ASN A 27 -0.63 12.24 -15.92
CA ASN A 27 -1.07 11.86 -17.25
C ASN A 27 -2.40 11.07 -17.28
N SER A 28 -3.06 10.91 -16.15
CA SER A 28 -4.30 10.11 -16.02
C SER A 28 -5.46 10.88 -15.40
N MET A 29 -5.43 12.20 -15.44
CA MET A 29 -6.43 13.05 -14.77
C MET A 29 -7.85 12.94 -15.33
N ASP A 30 -8.03 12.31 -16.48
CA ASP A 30 -9.35 12.00 -17.05
C ASP A 30 -10.03 10.79 -16.40
N TRP A 31 -9.28 10.01 -15.62
CA TRP A 31 -9.77 8.84 -14.89
C TRP A 31 -10.17 9.21 -13.47
N ASP A 32 -10.95 8.34 -12.83
CA ASP A 32 -11.39 8.56 -11.45
C ASP A 32 -10.32 8.10 -10.44
N TYR A 33 -9.65 7.00 -10.74
CA TYR A 33 -8.65 6.39 -9.85
C TYR A 33 -7.42 5.90 -10.61
N LEU A 34 -6.27 5.98 -9.95
CA LEU A 34 -5.05 5.27 -10.31
C LEU A 34 -4.75 4.22 -9.24
N ILE A 35 -4.48 2.98 -9.65
CA ILE A 35 -4.07 1.91 -8.73
C ILE A 35 -2.63 1.52 -9.04
N TRP A 36 -1.78 1.59 -8.04
CA TRP A 36 -0.46 0.98 -8.08
C TRP A 36 -0.53 -0.45 -7.56
N LEU A 37 0.08 -1.37 -8.28
CA LEU A 37 0.35 -2.74 -7.85
C LEU A 37 1.84 -3.04 -8.00
N ASP A 38 2.47 -3.59 -6.95
CA ASP A 38 3.85 -4.08 -7.07
C ASP A 38 3.88 -5.28 -8.06
N ALA A 39 4.96 -5.40 -8.83
CA ALA A 39 5.08 -6.40 -9.89
C ALA A 39 5.09 -7.86 -9.39
N ASP A 40 5.23 -8.07 -8.09
CA ASP A 40 5.16 -9.37 -7.43
C ASP A 40 3.80 -9.62 -6.74
N THR A 41 2.76 -8.89 -7.12
CA THR A 41 1.37 -9.21 -6.80
C THR A 41 0.81 -10.22 -7.80
N TYR A 42 -0.03 -11.12 -7.33
CA TYR A 42 -0.68 -12.16 -8.13
C TYR A 42 -2.18 -12.16 -7.90
N THR A 43 -2.96 -11.95 -8.96
CA THR A 43 -4.42 -12.03 -8.91
C THR A 43 -4.85 -13.46 -9.28
N PHE A 44 -5.36 -14.20 -8.32
CA PHE A 44 -5.79 -15.61 -8.49
C PHE A 44 -7.29 -15.76 -8.71
N ARG A 45 -8.06 -14.67 -8.59
CA ARG A 45 -9.51 -14.65 -8.80
C ARG A 45 -9.93 -13.36 -9.48
N PRO A 46 -10.88 -13.38 -10.43
CA PRO A 46 -11.44 -12.16 -11.01
C PRO A 46 -11.99 -11.24 -9.93
N MET A 47 -11.60 -9.97 -9.99
CA MET A 47 -12.04 -8.95 -9.04
C MET A 47 -13.22 -8.17 -9.63
N PRO A 48 -14.39 -8.18 -8.99
CA PRO A 48 -15.56 -7.40 -9.46
C PRO A 48 -15.30 -5.89 -9.37
N ALA A 49 -15.82 -5.12 -10.32
CA ALA A 49 -15.76 -3.66 -10.27
C ALA A 49 -16.36 -3.10 -8.98
N SER A 50 -17.50 -3.64 -8.53
CA SER A 50 -18.13 -3.24 -7.27
C SER A 50 -17.28 -3.49 -6.02
N PHE A 51 -16.29 -4.37 -6.09
CA PHE A 51 -15.31 -4.53 -5.01
C PHE A 51 -14.28 -3.39 -5.04
N LEU A 52 -13.78 -3.02 -6.23
CA LEU A 52 -12.88 -1.89 -6.38
C LEU A 52 -13.53 -0.57 -5.94
N GLU A 53 -14.77 -0.34 -6.30
CA GLU A 53 -15.55 0.84 -5.86
C GLU A 53 -15.61 0.96 -4.33
N LYS A 54 -15.75 -0.17 -3.63
CA LYS A 54 -15.74 -0.19 -2.16
C LYS A 54 -14.35 0.04 -1.57
N LEU A 55 -13.30 -0.37 -2.27
CA LEU A 55 -11.92 -0.16 -1.83
C LEU A 55 -11.47 1.29 -2.01
N LEU A 56 -12.07 2.02 -2.92
CA LEU A 56 -11.67 3.34 -3.36
C LEU A 56 -12.80 4.35 -3.10
N PRO A 57 -13.09 4.70 -1.83
CA PRO A 57 -14.14 5.65 -1.50
C PRO A 57 -13.88 7.02 -2.12
N GLU A 58 -14.93 7.68 -2.61
CA GLU A 58 -14.85 8.97 -3.28
C GLU A 58 -14.34 10.11 -2.37
N ASP A 59 -14.54 9.99 -1.07
CA ASP A 59 -14.11 10.98 -0.08
C ASP A 59 -12.66 10.80 0.39
N SER A 60 -11.99 9.72 -0.02
CA SER A 60 -10.63 9.43 0.40
C SER A 60 -9.61 9.84 -0.65
N LEU A 61 -8.54 10.53 -0.21
CA LEU A 61 -7.44 10.94 -1.08
C LEU A 61 -6.62 9.73 -1.56
N VAL A 62 -6.33 8.81 -0.63
CA VAL A 62 -5.52 7.62 -0.88
C VAL A 62 -6.11 6.43 -0.13
N THR A 63 -6.07 5.25 -0.75
CA THR A 63 -6.34 3.96 -0.10
C THR A 63 -5.05 3.15 -0.02
N TYR A 64 -4.72 2.63 1.16
CA TYR A 64 -3.50 1.84 1.37
C TYR A 64 -3.69 0.75 2.43
N LEU A 65 -2.69 -0.12 2.55
CA LEU A 65 -2.63 -1.16 3.57
C LEU A 65 -1.82 -0.69 4.78
N GLY A 66 -2.50 -0.18 5.81
CA GLY A 66 -1.87 0.24 7.07
C GLY A 66 -1.32 -0.93 7.88
N ARG A 67 -0.31 -0.63 8.70
CA ARG A 67 0.32 -1.58 9.62
C ARG A 67 0.53 -0.98 11.01
N GLY A 68 -0.43 -0.17 11.46
CA GLY A 68 -0.36 0.53 12.75
C GLY A 68 0.81 1.52 12.78
N ASP A 69 1.73 1.34 13.73
CA ASP A 69 2.87 2.24 13.92
C ASP A 69 4.00 2.09 12.88
N LYS A 70 3.87 1.12 11.98
CA LYS A 70 4.87 0.88 10.92
C LYS A 70 4.45 1.59 9.63
N ASP A 71 5.43 1.75 8.74
CA ASP A 71 5.14 2.17 7.37
C ASP A 71 4.13 1.23 6.71
N PRO A 72 3.22 1.75 5.88
CA PRO A 72 2.21 0.93 5.22
C PRO A 72 2.82 -0.11 4.29
N GLU A 73 2.02 -1.07 3.92
CA GLU A 73 2.33 -2.01 2.85
C GLU A 73 1.91 -1.40 1.52
N CYS A 74 2.86 -0.97 0.70
CA CYS A 74 2.57 -0.27 -0.55
C CYS A 74 2.55 -1.18 -1.79
N GLY A 75 2.32 -2.47 -1.62
CA GLY A 75 2.09 -3.41 -2.73
C GLY A 75 0.76 -3.17 -3.45
N PHE A 76 -0.17 -2.51 -2.78
CA PHE A 76 -1.40 -1.95 -3.33
C PHE A 76 -1.57 -0.54 -2.79
N VAL A 77 -1.74 0.45 -3.67
CA VAL A 77 -2.12 1.82 -3.31
C VAL A 77 -3.11 2.35 -4.35
N GLY A 78 -4.25 2.83 -3.88
CA GLY A 78 -5.23 3.52 -4.72
C GLY A 78 -5.14 5.03 -4.51
N TYR A 79 -5.12 5.78 -5.60
CA TYR A 79 -5.09 7.25 -5.62
C TYR A 79 -6.38 7.76 -6.24
N ASN A 80 -7.11 8.61 -5.53
CA ASN A 80 -8.33 9.24 -6.04
C ASN A 80 -7.96 10.47 -6.88
N LEU A 81 -8.07 10.35 -8.21
CA LEU A 81 -7.69 11.41 -9.14
C LEU A 81 -8.70 12.57 -9.18
N ARG A 82 -9.90 12.36 -8.64
CA ARG A 82 -10.94 13.41 -8.50
C ARG A 82 -10.82 14.19 -7.19
N HIS A 83 -10.00 13.73 -6.25
CA HIS A 83 -9.84 14.42 -4.98
C HIS A 83 -9.11 15.76 -5.16
N PRO A 84 -9.63 16.88 -4.59
CA PRO A 84 -9.06 18.23 -4.81
C PRO A 84 -7.58 18.37 -4.42
N GLU A 85 -7.10 17.55 -3.47
CA GLU A 85 -5.72 17.60 -2.99
C GLU A 85 -4.75 16.64 -3.72
N ILE A 86 -5.22 15.90 -4.73
CA ILE A 86 -4.36 14.88 -5.37
C ILE A 86 -3.15 15.49 -6.07
N GLN A 87 -3.31 16.60 -6.78
CA GLN A 87 -2.20 17.28 -7.45
C GLN A 87 -1.19 17.83 -6.45
N ASN A 88 -1.68 18.44 -5.37
CA ASN A 88 -0.81 18.95 -4.32
C ASN A 88 0.00 17.83 -3.65
N LEU A 89 -0.66 16.69 -3.33
CA LEU A 89 0.03 15.51 -2.81
C LEU A 89 1.08 15.00 -3.79
N ASN A 90 0.72 14.90 -5.06
CA ASN A 90 1.56 14.39 -6.13
C ASN A 90 2.83 15.24 -6.30
N ASP A 91 2.67 16.55 -6.42
CA ASP A 91 3.77 17.49 -6.64
C ASP A 91 4.69 17.53 -5.41
N GLU A 92 4.13 17.52 -4.20
CA GLU A 92 4.93 17.47 -2.98
C GLU A 92 5.68 16.15 -2.83
N TRP A 93 5.08 15.02 -3.23
CA TRP A 93 5.74 13.71 -3.17
C TRP A 93 6.92 13.62 -4.13
N GLU A 94 6.76 14.12 -5.34
CA GLU A 94 7.84 14.21 -6.31
C GLU A 94 8.95 15.15 -5.83
N ASP A 95 8.58 16.32 -5.29
CA ASP A 95 9.50 17.33 -4.76
C ASP A 95 10.37 16.81 -3.61
N LEU A 96 9.83 15.94 -2.75
CA LEU A 96 10.60 15.29 -1.69
C LEU A 96 11.85 14.57 -2.21
N TYR A 97 11.78 13.97 -3.41
CA TYR A 97 12.90 13.25 -4.00
C TYR A 97 13.77 14.13 -4.90
N ILE A 98 13.18 15.11 -5.59
CA ILE A 98 13.94 16.03 -6.46
C ILE A 98 14.81 16.98 -5.64
N ASN A 99 14.28 17.50 -4.54
CA ASN A 99 14.93 18.54 -3.72
C ASN A 99 15.46 17.99 -2.38
N ASP A 100 15.80 16.71 -2.33
CA ASP A 100 16.43 16.06 -1.17
C ASP A 100 15.63 16.15 0.16
N GLY A 101 14.35 16.53 0.07
CA GLY A 101 13.44 16.60 1.24
C GLY A 101 13.26 15.25 1.93
N ILE A 102 13.38 14.16 1.18
CA ILE A 102 13.30 12.79 1.68
C ILE A 102 14.28 12.51 2.82
N PHE A 103 15.46 13.15 2.82
CA PHE A 103 16.47 12.95 3.85
C PHE A 103 16.09 13.54 5.22
N LYS A 104 15.04 14.33 5.29
CA LYS A 104 14.47 14.87 6.54
C LYS A 104 13.46 13.90 7.17
N ILE A 105 13.01 12.87 6.45
CA ILE A 105 12.09 11.86 6.97
C ILE A 105 12.86 10.86 7.82
N THR A 106 12.43 10.70 9.07
CA THR A 106 13.15 9.91 10.08
C THR A 106 12.77 8.44 10.12
N SER A 107 11.64 8.05 9.52
CA SER A 107 11.15 6.66 9.48
C SER A 107 11.82 5.82 8.38
N GLY A 108 12.36 6.47 7.35
CA GLY A 108 13.02 5.83 6.21
C GLY A 108 12.86 6.66 4.93
N TRP A 109 13.57 6.26 3.88
CA TRP A 109 13.56 6.94 2.58
C TRP A 109 12.86 6.10 1.51
N THR A 110 11.91 5.26 1.94
CA THR A 110 11.12 4.43 1.04
C THR A 110 9.90 5.20 0.50
N ASP A 111 9.32 4.69 -0.59
CA ASP A 111 8.02 5.13 -1.09
C ASP A 111 6.94 5.04 -0.01
N CYS A 112 6.94 3.99 0.81
CA CYS A 112 6.00 3.80 1.91
C CYS A 112 6.19 4.86 3.01
N SER A 113 7.44 5.13 3.42
CA SER A 113 7.75 6.11 4.48
C SER A 113 7.37 7.54 4.05
N SER A 114 7.67 7.89 2.79
CA SER A 114 7.32 9.21 2.25
C SER A 114 5.82 9.38 2.05
N LEU A 115 5.12 8.35 1.53
CA LEU A 115 3.67 8.40 1.35
C LEU A 115 2.94 8.59 2.68
N ILE A 116 3.27 7.78 3.71
CA ILE A 116 2.62 7.90 5.02
C ILE A 116 2.95 9.23 5.70
N HIS A 117 4.16 9.75 5.52
CA HIS A 117 4.54 11.07 6.01
C HIS A 117 3.63 12.15 5.42
N LEU A 118 3.45 12.16 4.11
CA LEU A 118 2.59 13.13 3.43
C LEU A 118 1.11 12.94 3.77
N THR A 119 0.58 11.73 3.73
CA THR A 119 -0.83 11.48 4.05
C THR A 119 -1.17 11.92 5.47
N LYS A 120 -0.31 11.65 6.46
CA LYS A 120 -0.48 12.16 7.84
C LYS A 120 -0.44 13.69 7.91
N LYS A 121 0.45 14.33 7.14
CA LYS A 121 0.51 15.79 7.03
C LYS A 121 -0.80 16.35 6.49
N TYR A 122 -1.33 15.75 5.40
CA TYR A 122 -2.58 16.19 4.78
C TYR A 122 -3.80 15.95 5.67
N GLN A 123 -3.88 14.80 6.34
CA GLN A 123 -4.92 14.56 7.35
C GLN A 123 -4.92 15.64 8.44
N LYS A 124 -3.74 15.93 8.99
CA LYS A 124 -3.59 16.89 10.10
C LYS A 124 -3.90 18.33 9.70
N HIS A 125 -3.43 18.78 8.55
CA HIS A 125 -3.45 20.19 8.18
C HIS A 125 -4.57 20.57 7.21
N LYS A 126 -5.13 19.60 6.48
CA LYS A 126 -6.17 19.83 5.47
C LYS A 126 -7.45 19.01 5.75
N GLY A 127 -7.45 18.18 6.79
CA GLY A 127 -8.61 17.37 7.15
C GLY A 127 -8.99 16.31 6.12
N VAL A 128 -8.05 15.92 5.24
CA VAL A 128 -8.35 14.89 4.22
C VAL A 128 -8.58 13.52 4.85
N THR A 129 -9.48 12.76 4.26
CA THR A 129 -9.68 11.35 4.59
C THR A 129 -8.69 10.48 3.83
N VAL A 130 -8.18 9.45 4.48
CA VAL A 130 -7.46 8.34 3.86
C VAL A 130 -8.11 7.03 4.26
N ASN A 131 -8.16 6.07 3.35
CA ASN A 131 -8.77 4.77 3.58
C ASN A 131 -7.70 3.73 3.90
N ASP A 132 -7.65 3.25 5.13
CA ASP A 132 -6.77 2.16 5.56
C ASP A 132 -7.52 0.83 5.50
N ILE A 133 -7.20 0.01 4.52
CA ILE A 133 -7.76 -1.33 4.33
C ILE A 133 -6.89 -2.43 4.95
N GLY A 134 -5.80 -2.07 5.61
CA GLY A 134 -4.86 -3.03 6.22
C GLY A 134 -5.41 -3.69 7.47
N HIS A 135 -6.01 -2.93 8.36
CA HIS A 135 -6.56 -3.36 9.65
C HIS A 135 -5.64 -4.26 10.50
N ALA A 136 -4.37 -4.33 10.15
CA ALA A 136 -3.43 -5.34 10.64
C ALA A 136 -2.48 -4.80 11.68
N SER A 137 -2.86 -3.74 12.39
CA SER A 137 -1.98 -2.99 13.27
C SER A 137 -1.26 -3.83 14.31
N ASP A 138 -1.87 -4.91 14.78
CA ASP A 138 -1.43 -5.56 16.01
C ASP A 138 -0.80 -6.94 15.81
N VAL A 139 -0.73 -7.46 14.58
CA VAL A 139 -0.27 -8.82 14.34
C VAL A 139 1.15 -8.84 13.80
N LYS A 140 2.12 -8.85 14.70
CA LYS A 140 3.54 -8.97 14.34
C LYS A 140 3.81 -10.22 13.51
N GLY A 141 4.52 -10.03 12.38
CA GLY A 141 5.02 -11.13 11.57
C GLY A 141 4.05 -11.69 10.54
N HIS A 142 2.81 -11.22 10.50
CA HIS A 142 1.85 -11.65 9.49
C HIS A 142 1.88 -10.74 8.25
N HIS A 143 1.49 -11.30 7.12
CA HIS A 143 1.49 -10.60 5.85
C HIS A 143 0.19 -9.80 5.70
N VAL A 144 0.26 -8.46 5.84
CA VAL A 144 -0.94 -7.62 5.84
C VAL A 144 -1.74 -7.73 4.56
N PHE A 145 -1.09 -7.84 3.39
CA PHE A 145 -1.77 -7.89 2.10
C PHE A 145 -2.80 -9.02 2.02
N ILE A 146 -2.38 -10.26 2.27
CA ILE A 146 -3.28 -11.43 2.22
C ILE A 146 -4.25 -11.51 3.39
N ASN A 147 -3.98 -10.81 4.48
CA ASN A 147 -4.86 -10.73 5.64
C ASN A 147 -5.86 -9.57 5.55
N SER A 148 -5.73 -8.72 4.53
CA SER A 148 -6.71 -7.69 4.20
C SER A 148 -7.82 -8.24 3.29
N VAL A 149 -8.76 -7.37 2.95
CA VAL A 149 -9.82 -7.68 1.97
C VAL A 149 -9.28 -8.02 0.58
N LEU A 150 -8.06 -7.56 0.24
CA LEU A 150 -7.40 -7.91 -1.02
C LEU A 150 -7.07 -9.40 -1.10
N GLY A 151 -6.80 -10.06 0.03
CA GLY A 151 -6.53 -11.48 0.11
C GLY A 151 -7.67 -12.38 -0.38
N LEU A 152 -8.86 -11.84 -0.65
CA LEU A 152 -9.95 -12.54 -1.33
C LEU A 152 -9.66 -12.79 -2.82
N TYR A 153 -8.78 -11.96 -3.42
CA TYR A 153 -8.56 -11.92 -4.87
C TYR A 153 -7.10 -11.98 -5.25
N MET A 154 -6.19 -11.54 -4.37
CA MET A 154 -4.80 -11.30 -4.69
C MET A 154 -3.88 -11.76 -3.56
N ASP A 155 -2.63 -12.06 -3.94
CA ASP A 155 -1.51 -12.27 -3.02
C ASP A 155 -0.33 -11.39 -3.43
N HIS A 156 0.59 -11.14 -2.51
CA HIS A 156 1.80 -10.36 -2.76
C HIS A 156 3.03 -11.17 -2.33
N PHE A 157 3.81 -11.65 -3.27
CA PHE A 157 4.91 -12.59 -3.06
C PHE A 157 6.19 -11.92 -2.58
N LYS A 158 6.20 -11.34 -1.39
CA LYS A 158 7.40 -10.72 -0.82
C LYS A 158 8.50 -11.71 -0.47
N GLY A 159 9.73 -11.34 -0.81
CA GLY A 159 10.92 -12.13 -0.46
C GLY A 159 10.88 -13.54 -1.04
N ASN A 160 11.16 -14.53 -0.21
CA ASN A 160 11.23 -15.94 -0.64
C ASN A 160 9.90 -16.55 -1.10
N ARG A 161 8.75 -15.86 -0.90
CA ARG A 161 7.46 -16.29 -1.44
C ARG A 161 7.44 -16.26 -2.97
N LYS A 162 8.30 -15.46 -3.59
CA LYS A 162 8.49 -15.46 -5.06
C LYS A 162 8.91 -16.81 -5.60
N GLU A 163 9.74 -17.53 -4.85
CA GLU A 163 10.21 -18.87 -5.23
C GLU A 163 9.12 -19.93 -5.08
N SER A 164 8.26 -19.80 -4.06
CA SER A 164 7.16 -20.73 -3.81
C SER A 164 5.90 -20.41 -4.62
N GLY A 165 5.78 -19.20 -5.20
CA GLY A 165 4.60 -18.75 -5.93
C GLY A 165 3.34 -18.64 -5.07
N THR A 166 3.49 -18.58 -3.74
CA THR A 166 2.38 -18.47 -2.79
C THR A 166 2.85 -17.98 -1.43
N SER A 167 1.96 -17.34 -0.68
CA SER A 167 2.17 -17.07 0.74
C SER A 167 2.14 -18.36 1.56
N TRP A 168 2.83 -18.37 2.69
CA TRP A 168 2.94 -19.53 3.54
C TRP A 168 1.81 -19.57 4.59
N LYS A 169 1.45 -20.75 5.05
CA LYS A 169 0.41 -20.93 6.09
C LYS A 169 0.65 -20.05 7.32
N LYS A 170 1.91 -19.84 7.72
CA LYS A 170 2.30 -18.97 8.84
C LYS A 170 2.06 -17.48 8.60
N ASP A 171 1.86 -17.05 7.36
CA ASP A 171 1.64 -15.66 7.00
C ASP A 171 0.20 -15.22 7.27
N PHE A 172 -0.72 -16.18 7.42
CA PHE A 172 -2.11 -15.91 7.75
C PHE A 172 -2.31 -15.75 9.26
N TRP A 173 -3.24 -14.89 9.61
CA TRP A 173 -3.63 -14.74 11.00
C TRP A 173 -4.18 -16.03 11.57
N PRO A 174 -3.89 -16.34 12.84
CA PRO A 174 -4.52 -17.44 13.52
C PRO A 174 -6.04 -17.30 13.49
N GLN A 175 -6.75 -18.42 13.29
CA GLN A 175 -8.22 -18.44 13.27
C GLN A 175 -8.88 -17.93 14.56
N SER A 176 -8.12 -17.82 15.66
CA SER A 176 -8.56 -17.25 16.93
C SER A 176 -8.80 -15.75 16.90
N HIS A 177 -8.28 -15.01 15.92
CA HIS A 177 -8.56 -13.59 15.75
C HIS A 177 -9.95 -13.40 15.14
N LYS A 178 -10.90 -12.94 15.97
CA LYS A 178 -12.33 -12.80 15.62
C LYS A 178 -12.57 -11.87 14.42
N GLU A 179 -11.69 -10.92 14.17
CA GLU A 179 -11.81 -9.94 13.08
C GLU A 179 -11.52 -10.52 11.69
N THR A 180 -10.79 -11.62 11.62
CA THR A 180 -10.46 -12.28 10.34
C THR A 180 -11.56 -13.22 9.83
N LYS A 181 -12.62 -13.43 10.60
CA LYS A 181 -13.70 -14.36 10.22
C LYS A 181 -14.43 -14.01 8.94
N ASN A 182 -14.39 -12.73 8.53
CA ASN A 182 -15.08 -12.26 7.33
C ASN A 182 -14.22 -12.31 6.06
N ILE A 183 -12.93 -12.61 6.19
CA ILE A 183 -12.06 -12.77 5.04
C ILE A 183 -11.99 -14.26 4.77
N SER A 184 -12.52 -14.72 3.64
CA SER A 184 -12.54 -16.14 3.27
C SER A 184 -11.16 -16.64 2.84
N GLN A 185 -10.14 -16.35 3.64
CA GLN A 185 -8.77 -16.86 3.49
C GLN A 185 -8.76 -18.40 3.44
N LEU A 186 -9.76 -19.04 4.08
CA LEU A 186 -9.99 -20.47 3.99
C LEU A 186 -10.17 -20.94 2.55
N ASP A 187 -10.79 -20.13 1.68
CA ASP A 187 -11.00 -20.49 0.28
C ASP A 187 -9.73 -20.37 -0.55
N TYR A 188 -8.87 -19.38 -0.24
CA TYR A 188 -7.56 -19.28 -0.86
C TYR A 188 -6.71 -20.53 -0.60
N TRP A 189 -6.61 -20.94 0.68
CA TRP A 189 -5.86 -22.13 1.07
C TRP A 189 -6.41 -23.43 0.51
N LYS A 190 -7.70 -23.55 0.31
CA LYS A 190 -8.33 -24.73 -0.31
C LYS A 190 -8.00 -24.87 -1.79
N GLN A 191 -7.61 -23.77 -2.44
CA GLN A 191 -7.27 -23.75 -3.88
C GLN A 191 -5.79 -24.01 -4.15
N ILE A 192 -4.93 -23.82 -3.15
CA ILE A 192 -3.50 -24.12 -3.21
C ILE A 192 -3.33 -25.56 -2.69
N LYS A 193 -3.22 -26.49 -3.63
CA LYS A 193 -2.84 -27.88 -3.35
C LYS A 193 -1.36 -28.09 -3.63
#